data_b64d5ddc4bc5345b04243f1459daeddb
#
_entry.id   b64d5ddc4bc5345b04243f1459daeddb
#
_cell.length_a   1.000
_cell.length_b   1.000
_cell.length_c   1.000
_cell.angle_alpha   90.00
_cell.angle_beta   90.00
_cell.angle_gamma   90.00
#
_symmetry.space_group_name_H-M   'P 1'
#
loop_
_entity.id
_entity.type
_entity.pdbx_description
1 polymer ?
#
loop_
_entity_poly.entity_id
_entity_poly.type
_entity_poly.pdbx_seq_one_letter_code
_entity_poly.pdbx_strand_id
1 'polypeptide(L)'
;MQPEVTLAVLTELGVLFKAPHAEFEEPQPDDAPAQQEHAFLTHTPLWEYEAKGFAQPYAEKDAAPLFQTLPPGTSMEHALAHTRLVVFLGAAPTQAFHRALAEPRALLLVFDNSPQRVAELALAVGVQKLAGRAHIFLGPVERFVPPLGMVLPSNLFDAGFPVFFSLWPERDSIDAGLRLDNPARLLETLHYRYKLYPLSGQANGRGLPLRPIQRGLFYDQQLHAYQNMVDFFALPDISPLRRFFQGETAILVAAGPDLPEHAEFLRAMRPKAVIIAVNNALKPLLALGVRPHIVVANDTSVATAKSWEGLPRLDDITLVSHCLADLGREVFATAFLFGSYQPELFGQRPSLRLHGSVITTAFSLARHLGVARCILLGVQLSSADPWQLTYSKGSIHGSAPKPPQKPLTHAHPQLVPVKNAQGLLRYTTLNFLDASLWFLEEIRSSGVPCVNLTDASLVLGPGVEFDPAPEVAATGRLERRLRQIPLLRTAPRPVLAALKAMRAQREFWASVAQACARLGAEQGPAFLPQALALLERFDQSNVSYLVQRFEDFDNRSFYRSVFFFTDDARRQDGLRYYHDYVERMARGFAELLEAGMARLEAFDAARRTGR
;
A
#
# COMPACT_ATOMS: atom_id res chain seq x y z
N MET A 1 -3.47 37.23 -21.04
CA MET A 1 -2.49 36.25 -21.58
C MET A 1 -3.20 35.49 -22.69
N GLN A 2 -2.55 35.22 -23.80
CA GLN A 2 -3.20 34.45 -24.87
C GLN A 2 -3.45 33.03 -24.37
N PRO A 3 -4.55 32.34 -24.77
CA PRO A 3 -4.88 31.00 -24.31
C PRO A 3 -3.74 30.00 -24.45
N GLU A 4 -3.03 30.00 -25.55
CA GLU A 4 -1.89 29.11 -25.82
C GLU A 4 -0.75 29.27 -24.80
N VAL A 5 -0.42 30.51 -24.42
CA VAL A 5 0.60 30.80 -23.41
C VAL A 5 0.15 30.30 -22.05
N THR A 6 -1.13 30.46 -21.72
CA THR A 6 -1.71 29.97 -20.46
C THR A 6 -1.63 28.43 -20.38
N LEU A 7 -1.97 27.73 -21.46
CA LEU A 7 -1.90 26.28 -21.53
C LEU A 7 -0.45 25.77 -21.44
N ALA A 8 0.51 26.47 -22.04
CA ALA A 8 1.93 26.11 -21.91
C ALA A 8 2.39 26.20 -20.46
N VAL A 9 2.07 27.29 -19.76
CA VAL A 9 2.41 27.46 -18.34
C VAL A 9 1.76 26.38 -17.46
N LEU A 10 0.49 26.05 -17.70
CA LEU A 10 -0.18 24.95 -16.97
C LEU A 10 0.51 23.60 -17.19
N THR A 11 0.99 23.35 -18.40
CA THR A 11 1.72 22.13 -18.73
C THR A 11 3.07 22.08 -17.99
N GLU A 12 3.81 23.18 -17.96
CA GLU A 12 5.09 23.30 -17.24
C GLU A 12 4.92 23.11 -15.73
N LEU A 13 3.85 23.65 -15.15
CA LEU A 13 3.52 23.49 -13.74
C LEU A 13 2.99 22.08 -13.38
N GLY A 14 2.79 21.20 -14.36
CA GLY A 14 2.25 19.86 -14.14
C GLY A 14 0.78 19.82 -13.80
N VAL A 15 0.06 20.85 -14.14
CA VAL A 15 -1.40 20.97 -13.96
C VAL A 15 -2.14 20.39 -15.16
N LEU A 16 -1.69 20.68 -16.39
CA LEU A 16 -2.37 20.30 -17.62
C LEU A 16 -1.77 19.03 -18.24
N PHE A 17 -2.64 18.10 -18.57
CA PHE A 17 -2.35 16.88 -19.31
C PHE A 17 -3.19 16.88 -20.58
N LYS A 18 -2.53 16.82 -21.75
CA LYS A 18 -3.21 16.75 -23.04
C LYS A 18 -3.22 15.30 -23.54
N ALA A 19 -4.34 14.88 -24.10
CA ALA A 19 -4.41 13.59 -24.78
C ALA A 19 -3.51 13.62 -26.03
N PRO A 20 -2.64 12.62 -26.25
CA PRO A 20 -1.84 12.53 -27.46
C PRO A 20 -2.76 12.37 -28.68
N HIS A 21 -2.49 13.13 -29.74
CA HIS A 21 -3.21 13.06 -31.02
C HIS A 21 -4.73 13.27 -30.93
N ALA A 22 -5.22 13.96 -29.89
CA ALA A 22 -6.61 14.36 -29.86
C ALA A 22 -6.80 15.56 -30.83
N GLU A 23 -7.71 15.39 -31.79
CA GLU A 23 -8.27 16.54 -32.49
C GLU A 23 -9.21 17.22 -31.50
N PHE A 24 -8.93 18.46 -31.20
CA PHE A 24 -9.78 19.28 -30.33
C PHE A 24 -10.83 19.94 -31.23
N GLU A 25 -12.09 19.60 -31.02
CA GLU A 25 -13.18 20.28 -31.69
C GLU A 25 -13.30 21.69 -31.16
N GLU A 26 -13.47 22.65 -32.06
CA GLU A 26 -13.89 24.01 -31.67
C GLU A 26 -15.31 23.92 -31.12
N PRO A 27 -15.59 24.51 -29.93
CA PRO A 27 -16.93 24.45 -29.35
C PRO A 27 -17.92 25.08 -30.31
N GLN A 28 -18.99 24.35 -30.65
CA GLN A 28 -20.10 24.89 -31.41
C GLN A 28 -20.84 25.91 -30.54
N PRO A 29 -21.47 26.94 -31.17
CA PRO A 29 -22.19 27.98 -30.41
C PRO A 29 -23.28 27.46 -29.46
N ASP A 30 -23.83 26.26 -29.75
CA ASP A 30 -24.84 25.58 -28.93
C ASP A 30 -24.26 24.77 -27.77
N ASP A 31 -22.93 24.64 -27.68
CA ASP A 31 -22.23 23.91 -26.63
C ASP A 31 -21.92 24.79 -25.39
N ALA A 32 -22.62 25.90 -25.23
CA ALA A 32 -22.44 26.75 -24.07
C ALA A 32 -22.77 25.97 -22.77
N PRO A 33 -21.88 25.94 -21.80
CA PRO A 33 -22.13 25.26 -20.53
C PRO A 33 -23.34 25.89 -19.85
N ALA A 34 -24.13 25.05 -19.16
CA ALA A 34 -25.26 25.53 -18.38
C ALA A 34 -24.81 26.59 -17.37
N GLN A 35 -25.63 27.62 -17.17
CA GLN A 35 -25.33 28.68 -16.21
C GLN A 35 -25.28 28.19 -14.76
N GLN A 36 -25.90 27.04 -14.48
CA GLN A 36 -25.91 26.41 -13.18
C GLN A 36 -25.12 25.11 -13.22
N GLU A 37 -24.25 24.96 -12.26
CA GLU A 37 -23.46 23.77 -12.06
C GLU A 37 -24.29 22.69 -11.37
N HIS A 38 -24.28 21.48 -11.90
CA HIS A 38 -24.97 20.33 -11.31
C HIS A 38 -24.01 19.54 -10.42
N ALA A 39 -24.37 19.36 -9.16
CA ALA A 39 -23.59 18.61 -8.20
C ALA A 39 -24.27 17.29 -7.85
N PHE A 40 -23.50 16.24 -7.77
CA PHE A 40 -23.99 14.93 -7.33
C PHE A 40 -22.92 14.15 -6.57
N LEU A 41 -23.39 13.22 -5.77
CA LEU A 41 -22.56 12.32 -4.97
C LEU A 41 -22.74 10.90 -5.50
N THR A 42 -21.72 10.10 -5.40
CA THR A 42 -21.82 8.67 -5.65
C THR A 42 -22.31 7.95 -4.40
N HIS A 43 -23.20 6.99 -4.56
CA HIS A 43 -24.13 6.63 -3.49
C HIS A 43 -24.14 5.18 -3.04
N THR A 44 -23.13 4.38 -3.22
CA THR A 44 -23.28 3.00 -2.76
C THR A 44 -22.48 2.72 -1.50
N PRO A 45 -23.13 2.23 -0.42
CA PRO A 45 -22.45 1.90 0.81
C PRO A 45 -21.49 0.73 0.64
N LEU A 46 -20.30 0.83 1.19
CA LEU A 46 -19.27 -0.20 1.09
C LEU A 46 -19.69 -1.51 1.75
N TRP A 47 -20.47 -1.45 2.84
CA TRP A 47 -20.97 -2.66 3.52
C TRP A 47 -22.00 -3.47 2.70
N GLU A 48 -22.68 -2.88 1.72
CA GLU A 48 -23.49 -3.66 0.79
C GLU A 48 -22.63 -4.53 -0.15
N TYR A 49 -21.45 -4.06 -0.44
CA TYR A 49 -20.47 -4.83 -1.18
C TYR A 49 -19.93 -6.03 -0.37
N GLU A 50 -19.71 -5.85 0.92
CA GLU A 50 -19.31 -6.92 1.82
C GLU A 50 -20.33 -8.06 1.87
N ALA A 51 -21.61 -7.74 1.89
CA ALA A 51 -22.68 -8.72 1.91
C ALA A 51 -22.70 -9.60 0.65
N LYS A 52 -22.19 -9.10 -0.48
CA LYS A 52 -22.05 -9.85 -1.73
C LYS A 52 -20.79 -10.72 -1.78
N GLY A 53 -19.84 -10.53 -0.89
CA GLY A 53 -18.58 -11.27 -0.77
C GLY A 53 -17.50 -10.82 -1.74
N PHE A 54 -16.33 -10.50 -1.23
CA PHE A 54 -15.13 -10.18 -2.03
C PHE A 54 -14.62 -11.37 -2.87
N ALA A 55 -15.14 -12.56 -2.65
CA ALA A 55 -14.69 -13.78 -3.30
C ALA A 55 -15.25 -13.97 -4.72
N GLN A 56 -16.17 -13.16 -5.16
CA GLN A 56 -16.75 -13.28 -6.52
C GLN A 56 -16.08 -12.30 -7.48
N PRO A 57 -15.84 -12.72 -8.73
CA PRO A 57 -15.39 -11.80 -9.77
C PRO A 57 -16.33 -10.62 -9.82
N TYR A 58 -15.79 -9.44 -9.72
CA TYR A 58 -16.53 -8.22 -9.73
C TYR A 58 -17.19 -8.03 -11.10
N ALA A 59 -18.49 -8.13 -11.16
CA ALA A 59 -19.20 -7.83 -12.39
C ALA A 59 -19.33 -6.31 -12.55
N GLU A 60 -19.17 -5.79 -13.76
CA GLU A 60 -19.22 -4.35 -14.04
C GLU A 60 -20.50 -3.69 -13.49
N LYS A 61 -21.63 -4.41 -13.53
CA LYS A 61 -22.91 -3.98 -12.93
C LYS A 61 -22.90 -3.89 -11.40
N ASP A 62 -21.96 -4.57 -10.75
CA ASP A 62 -21.85 -4.61 -9.28
C ASP A 62 -20.77 -3.64 -8.77
N ALA A 63 -20.18 -2.84 -9.66
CA ALA A 63 -19.11 -1.91 -9.35
C ALA A 63 -19.59 -0.70 -8.54
N ALA A 64 -20.86 -0.29 -8.69
CA ALA A 64 -21.45 0.80 -7.93
C ALA A 64 -21.31 0.68 -6.39
N PRO A 65 -21.38 -0.51 -5.78
CA PRO A 65 -21.25 -0.68 -4.33
C PRO A 65 -19.95 -0.20 -3.69
N LEU A 66 -18.95 0.17 -4.45
CA LEU A 66 -17.66 0.63 -3.92
C LEU A 66 -17.61 2.11 -3.60
N PHE A 67 -18.58 2.86 -4.08
CA PHE A 67 -18.67 4.27 -3.82
C PHE A 67 -19.63 4.50 -2.66
N GLN A 68 -19.16 5.29 -1.71
CA GLN A 68 -19.90 5.49 -0.48
C GLN A 68 -20.88 6.61 -0.56
N THR A 69 -21.98 6.44 0.15
CA THR A 69 -22.87 7.55 0.48
C THR A 69 -22.38 8.30 1.69
N LEU A 70 -22.50 9.60 1.63
CA LEU A 70 -22.56 10.39 2.85
C LEU A 70 -23.81 9.99 3.67
N PRO A 71 -23.74 10.06 4.99
CA PRO A 71 -24.91 9.84 5.82
C PRO A 71 -26.09 10.69 5.35
N PRO A 72 -27.33 10.19 5.44
CA PRO A 72 -28.52 10.96 5.09
C PRO A 72 -28.53 12.33 5.78
N GLY A 73 -28.87 13.37 5.03
CA GLY A 73 -28.89 14.74 5.52
C GLY A 73 -27.57 15.50 5.49
N THR A 74 -26.50 14.89 4.95
CA THR A 74 -25.22 15.58 4.78
C THR A 74 -25.32 16.64 3.67
N SER A 75 -24.97 17.88 4.00
CA SER A 75 -24.95 18.97 3.03
C SER A 75 -23.77 18.85 2.07
N MET A 76 -23.86 19.49 0.90
CA MET A 76 -22.74 19.56 -0.04
C MET A 76 -21.51 20.25 0.56
N GLU A 77 -21.70 21.22 1.44
CA GLU A 77 -20.60 21.87 2.15
C GLU A 77 -19.87 20.91 3.07
N HIS A 78 -20.64 20.09 3.79
CA HIS A 78 -20.06 19.01 4.60
C HIS A 78 -19.33 18.00 3.72
N ALA A 79 -19.89 17.62 2.57
CA ALA A 79 -19.26 16.73 1.62
C ALA A 79 -17.91 17.27 1.12
N LEU A 80 -17.87 18.54 0.72
CA LEU A 80 -16.63 19.19 0.27
C LEU A 80 -15.57 19.27 1.39
N ALA A 81 -15.99 19.60 2.61
CA ALA A 81 -15.07 19.63 3.74
C ALA A 81 -14.47 18.25 4.10
N HIS A 82 -15.15 17.18 3.72
CA HIS A 82 -14.76 15.81 4.05
C HIS A 82 -14.25 15.00 2.86
N THR A 83 -14.26 15.56 1.64
CA THR A 83 -13.75 14.86 0.47
C THR A 83 -12.27 15.13 0.23
N ARG A 84 -11.64 14.18 -0.44
CA ARG A 84 -10.27 14.34 -0.95
C ARG A 84 -10.19 14.41 -2.45
N LEU A 85 -11.26 14.05 -3.11
CA LEU A 85 -11.33 14.02 -4.56
C LEU A 85 -12.58 14.75 -5.02
N VAL A 86 -12.38 15.84 -5.73
CA VAL A 86 -13.43 16.59 -6.39
C VAL A 86 -13.20 16.54 -7.88
N VAL A 87 -14.21 16.08 -8.61
CA VAL A 87 -14.14 15.91 -10.07
C VAL A 87 -15.06 16.93 -10.73
N PHE A 88 -14.50 17.73 -11.62
CA PHE A 88 -15.23 18.68 -12.43
C PHE A 88 -15.30 18.16 -13.87
N LEU A 89 -16.51 18.03 -14.38
CA LEU A 89 -16.78 17.77 -15.79
C LEU A 89 -17.11 19.11 -16.44
N GLY A 90 -16.12 19.67 -17.12
CA GLY A 90 -16.12 21.02 -17.64
C GLY A 90 -15.27 22.00 -16.81
N ALA A 91 -14.49 22.81 -17.52
CA ALA A 91 -13.60 23.80 -16.94
C ALA A 91 -14.30 25.16 -16.86
N ALA A 92 -14.75 25.54 -15.66
CA ALA A 92 -15.33 26.87 -15.41
C ALA A 92 -15.00 27.37 -14.00
N PRO A 93 -14.80 28.68 -13.82
CA PRO A 93 -14.50 29.28 -12.51
C PRO A 93 -15.77 29.47 -11.66
N THR A 94 -16.48 28.37 -11.41
CA THR A 94 -17.72 28.37 -10.63
C THR A 94 -17.48 28.60 -9.14
N GLN A 95 -18.54 28.90 -8.39
CA GLN A 95 -18.47 29.02 -6.94
C GLN A 95 -18.03 27.69 -6.29
N ALA A 96 -18.53 26.56 -6.80
CA ALA A 96 -18.13 25.25 -6.32
C ALA A 96 -16.65 24.98 -6.57
N PHE A 97 -16.11 25.39 -7.73
CA PHE A 97 -14.68 25.27 -8.03
C PHE A 97 -13.83 26.07 -7.03
N HIS A 98 -14.20 27.33 -6.78
CA HIS A 98 -13.48 28.16 -5.80
C HIS A 98 -13.55 27.59 -4.38
N ARG A 99 -14.70 27.06 -3.96
CA ARG A 99 -14.85 26.38 -2.66
C ARG A 99 -13.99 25.13 -2.56
N ALA A 100 -14.02 24.28 -3.59
CA ALA A 100 -13.20 23.07 -3.62
C ALA A 100 -11.70 23.38 -3.62
N LEU A 101 -11.29 24.43 -4.33
CA LEU A 101 -9.90 24.88 -4.35
C LEU A 101 -9.45 25.45 -3.00
N ALA A 102 -10.37 26.03 -2.23
CA ALA A 102 -10.08 26.53 -0.89
C ALA A 102 -9.93 25.41 0.14
N GLU A 103 -10.51 24.22 -0.10
CA GLU A 103 -10.35 23.06 0.81
C GLU A 103 -8.94 22.45 0.69
N PRO A 104 -8.07 22.60 1.71
CA PRO A 104 -6.64 22.28 1.57
C PRO A 104 -6.38 20.78 1.39
N ARG A 105 -7.35 19.92 1.69
CA ARG A 105 -7.23 18.47 1.60
C ARG A 105 -7.72 17.90 0.27
N ALA A 106 -8.48 18.65 -0.50
CA ALA A 106 -9.05 18.17 -1.75
C ALA A 106 -8.05 18.25 -2.92
N LEU A 107 -8.02 17.20 -3.73
CA LEU A 107 -7.44 17.19 -5.04
C LEU A 107 -8.56 17.39 -6.07
N LEU A 108 -8.35 18.29 -7.01
CA LEU A 108 -9.30 18.58 -8.06
C LEU A 108 -8.87 17.89 -9.35
N LEU A 109 -9.79 17.13 -9.95
CA LEU A 109 -9.64 16.64 -11.33
C LEU A 109 -10.62 17.41 -12.20
N VAL A 110 -10.14 17.98 -13.27
CA VAL A 110 -10.96 18.71 -14.24
C VAL A 110 -10.83 18.00 -15.58
N PHE A 111 -11.93 17.63 -16.18
CA PHE A 111 -11.97 17.04 -17.51
C PHE A 111 -12.67 18.01 -18.46
N ASP A 112 -12.01 18.36 -19.54
CA ASP A 112 -12.57 19.21 -20.58
C ASP A 112 -11.92 18.89 -21.94
N ASN A 113 -12.62 19.14 -23.01
CA ASN A 113 -12.11 19.04 -24.38
C ASN A 113 -11.89 20.41 -25.05
N SER A 114 -12.24 21.51 -24.39
CA SER A 114 -12.03 22.87 -24.89
C SER A 114 -10.77 23.53 -24.31
N PRO A 115 -9.75 23.75 -25.13
CA PRO A 115 -8.56 24.51 -24.72
C PRO A 115 -8.87 25.91 -24.22
N GLN A 116 -9.89 26.54 -24.80
CA GLN A 116 -10.30 27.90 -24.46
C GLN A 116 -10.90 27.94 -23.04
N ARG A 117 -11.86 27.04 -22.70
CA ARG A 117 -12.45 26.98 -21.36
C ARG A 117 -11.39 26.71 -20.29
N VAL A 118 -10.44 25.81 -20.57
CA VAL A 118 -9.33 25.54 -19.67
C VAL A 118 -8.46 26.78 -19.43
N ALA A 119 -8.17 27.52 -20.48
CA ALA A 119 -7.40 28.79 -20.36
C ALA A 119 -8.18 29.84 -19.57
N GLU A 120 -9.48 30.01 -19.82
CA GLU A 120 -10.36 30.93 -19.10
C GLU A 120 -10.44 30.60 -17.60
N LEU A 121 -10.64 29.31 -17.26
CA LEU A 121 -10.60 28.85 -15.87
C LEU A 121 -9.27 29.22 -15.20
N ALA A 122 -8.16 28.92 -15.85
CA ALA A 122 -6.84 29.17 -15.29
C ALA A 122 -6.53 30.67 -15.10
N LEU A 123 -6.99 31.51 -16.01
CA LEU A 123 -6.86 32.95 -15.89
C LEU A 123 -7.73 33.54 -14.78
N ALA A 124 -8.98 33.08 -14.68
CA ALA A 124 -9.92 33.55 -13.66
C ALA A 124 -9.50 33.14 -12.23
N VAL A 125 -8.98 31.94 -12.06
CA VAL A 125 -8.58 31.41 -10.76
C VAL A 125 -7.15 31.82 -10.37
N GLY A 126 -6.28 31.97 -11.36
CA GLY A 126 -4.85 32.21 -11.21
C GLY A 126 -4.05 30.92 -11.30
N VAL A 127 -3.22 30.82 -12.34
CA VAL A 127 -2.44 29.64 -12.71
C VAL A 127 -1.67 29.02 -11.53
N GLN A 128 -1.04 29.87 -10.72
CA GLN A 128 -0.23 29.42 -9.57
C GLN A 128 -1.07 28.75 -8.47
N LYS A 129 -2.34 29.12 -8.33
CA LYS A 129 -3.23 28.49 -7.34
C LYS A 129 -3.61 27.06 -7.72
N LEU A 130 -3.52 26.71 -8.99
CA LEU A 130 -3.82 25.36 -9.48
C LEU A 130 -2.64 24.40 -9.28
N ALA A 131 -1.42 24.93 -9.19
CA ALA A 131 -0.23 24.10 -9.03
C ALA A 131 -0.28 23.25 -7.76
N GLY A 132 -0.12 21.93 -7.92
CA GLY A 132 -0.19 20.96 -6.83
C GLY A 132 -1.59 20.74 -6.21
N ARG A 133 -2.63 21.42 -6.73
CA ARG A 133 -4.01 21.34 -6.25
C ARG A 133 -4.98 20.75 -7.27
N ALA A 134 -4.70 20.93 -8.54
CA ALA A 134 -5.55 20.44 -9.61
C ALA A 134 -4.76 19.70 -10.68
N HIS A 135 -5.41 18.73 -11.31
CA HIS A 135 -5.02 18.14 -12.58
C HIS A 135 -6.13 18.39 -13.57
N ILE A 136 -5.77 18.99 -14.68
CA ILE A 136 -6.68 19.30 -15.78
C ILE A 136 -6.35 18.37 -16.94
N PHE A 137 -7.34 17.62 -17.40
CA PHE A 137 -7.24 16.65 -18.48
C PHE A 137 -7.98 17.20 -19.69
N LEU A 138 -7.22 17.57 -20.72
CA LEU A 138 -7.74 18.15 -21.94
C LEU A 138 -7.81 17.11 -23.05
N GLY A 139 -9.01 16.69 -23.41
CA GLY A 139 -9.34 15.68 -24.40
C GLY A 139 -10.31 14.60 -23.90
N PRO A 140 -10.58 13.58 -24.71
CA PRO A 140 -11.51 12.50 -24.36
C PRO A 140 -11.08 11.78 -23.07
N VAL A 141 -12.02 11.59 -22.15
CA VAL A 141 -11.76 11.02 -20.80
C VAL A 141 -11.12 9.65 -20.89
N GLU A 142 -11.53 8.83 -21.84
CA GLU A 142 -11.04 7.46 -22.04
C GLU A 142 -9.52 7.40 -22.31
N ARG A 143 -8.98 8.47 -22.88
CA ARG A 143 -7.55 8.59 -23.15
C ARG A 143 -6.73 8.76 -21.88
N PHE A 144 -7.33 9.25 -20.79
CA PHE A 144 -6.66 9.52 -19.54
C PHE A 144 -6.78 8.39 -18.52
N VAL A 145 -7.72 7.47 -18.69
CA VAL A 145 -7.95 6.40 -17.72
C VAL A 145 -6.68 5.58 -17.43
N PRO A 146 -5.89 5.11 -18.41
CA PRO A 146 -4.64 4.43 -18.13
C PRO A 146 -3.58 5.32 -17.45
N PRO A 147 -3.30 6.53 -17.94
CA PRO A 147 -2.27 7.39 -17.34
C PRO A 147 -2.65 8.00 -16.00
N LEU A 148 -3.94 8.13 -15.66
CA LEU A 148 -4.37 8.66 -14.36
C LEU A 148 -3.77 7.89 -13.19
N GLY A 149 -3.71 6.56 -13.26
CA GLY A 149 -3.11 5.74 -12.23
C GLY A 149 -1.61 5.96 -12.04
N MET A 150 -0.94 6.52 -13.04
CA MET A 150 0.49 6.82 -13.00
C MET A 150 0.77 8.19 -12.36
N VAL A 151 -0.12 9.16 -12.54
CA VAL A 151 0.07 10.53 -12.05
C VAL A 151 -0.63 10.82 -10.73
N LEU A 152 -1.66 10.05 -10.38
CA LEU A 152 -2.37 10.22 -9.13
C LEU A 152 -1.78 9.34 -8.02
N PRO A 153 -1.74 9.84 -6.78
CA PRO A 153 -1.37 9.00 -5.64
C PRO A 153 -2.32 7.81 -5.51
N SER A 154 -1.77 6.63 -5.37
CA SER A 154 -2.58 5.41 -5.26
C SER A 154 -3.55 5.43 -4.09
N ASN A 155 -3.20 6.13 -3.01
CA ASN A 155 -4.03 6.26 -1.81
C ASN A 155 -5.23 7.21 -1.96
N LEU A 156 -5.35 7.97 -3.04
CA LEU A 156 -6.57 8.73 -3.34
C LEU A 156 -7.77 7.81 -3.56
N PHE A 157 -7.52 6.60 -4.02
CA PHE A 157 -8.57 5.61 -4.31
C PHE A 157 -8.82 4.64 -3.15
N ASP A 158 -8.09 4.76 -2.04
CA ASP A 158 -8.26 3.90 -0.86
C ASP A 158 -9.46 4.28 -0.02
N ALA A 159 -9.93 5.49 -0.21
CA ALA A 159 -11.00 6.01 0.60
C ALA A 159 -11.61 7.19 -0.12
N GLY A 160 -12.83 7.43 0.11
CA GLY A 160 -13.30 8.69 -0.23
C GLY A 160 -14.72 8.78 -0.70
N PHE A 161 -15.23 9.95 -0.47
CA PHE A 161 -16.46 10.43 -1.05
C PHE A 161 -16.06 11.36 -2.19
N PRO A 162 -15.89 10.85 -3.41
CA PRO A 162 -15.68 11.75 -4.51
C PRO A 162 -16.93 12.59 -4.70
N VAL A 163 -16.73 13.87 -4.86
CA VAL A 163 -17.80 14.81 -5.20
C VAL A 163 -17.63 15.19 -6.65
N PHE A 164 -18.69 15.10 -7.43
CA PHE A 164 -18.71 15.47 -8.83
C PHE A 164 -19.50 16.76 -9.04
N PHE A 165 -18.96 17.58 -9.89
CA PHE A 165 -19.65 18.73 -10.47
C PHE A 165 -19.62 18.61 -11.98
N SER A 166 -20.74 18.86 -12.63
CA SER A 166 -20.84 18.90 -14.08
C SER A 166 -21.42 20.23 -14.52
N LEU A 167 -20.89 20.78 -15.59
CA LEU A 167 -21.45 21.97 -16.23
C LEU A 167 -22.68 21.62 -17.09
N TRP A 168 -22.92 20.32 -17.32
CA TRP A 168 -24.02 19.85 -18.16
C TRP A 168 -25.00 19.00 -17.35
N PRO A 169 -26.29 19.05 -17.65
CA PRO A 169 -27.28 18.15 -17.08
C PRO A 169 -26.97 16.67 -17.41
N GLU A 170 -27.27 15.77 -16.50
CA GLU A 170 -26.96 14.34 -16.61
C GLU A 170 -27.35 13.67 -17.93
N ARG A 171 -28.43 14.13 -18.58
CA ARG A 171 -28.97 13.50 -19.79
C ARG A 171 -28.49 14.11 -21.11
N ASP A 172 -28.01 15.35 -21.07
CA ASP A 172 -27.65 16.10 -22.26
C ASP A 172 -26.16 16.47 -22.30
N SER A 173 -25.35 15.89 -21.42
CA SER A 173 -23.91 16.09 -21.37
C SER A 173 -23.23 15.44 -22.59
N ILE A 174 -23.58 15.91 -23.75
CA ILE A 174 -23.03 15.48 -25.01
C ILE A 174 -22.08 16.52 -25.52
N ASP A 175 -21.07 16.78 -24.75
CA ASP A 175 -19.81 17.13 -25.37
C ASP A 175 -19.21 15.80 -25.84
N ALA A 176 -18.98 15.63 -27.14
CA ALA A 176 -18.66 14.35 -27.76
C ALA A 176 -17.44 13.63 -27.13
N GLY A 177 -16.57 14.38 -26.43
CA GLY A 177 -15.42 13.84 -25.72
C GLY A 177 -15.61 13.59 -24.22
N LEU A 178 -16.69 14.07 -23.60
CA LEU A 178 -16.98 13.93 -22.18
C LEU A 178 -18.20 13.03 -21.91
N ARG A 179 -18.54 12.14 -22.85
CA ARG A 179 -19.62 11.17 -22.70
C ARG A 179 -19.34 10.23 -21.53
N LEU A 180 -19.65 10.72 -20.36
CA LEU A 180 -19.79 9.89 -19.18
C LEU A 180 -21.28 9.65 -19.01
N ASP A 181 -21.76 8.52 -19.48
CA ASP A 181 -23.15 8.07 -19.25
C ASP A 181 -23.49 8.04 -17.76
N ASN A 182 -22.44 7.97 -16.93
CA ASN A 182 -22.52 8.04 -15.49
C ASN A 182 -21.14 8.45 -14.94
N PRO A 183 -21.00 9.60 -14.23
CA PRO A 183 -19.76 9.98 -13.58
C PRO A 183 -19.24 8.97 -12.55
N ALA A 184 -20.14 8.21 -11.93
CA ALA A 184 -19.76 7.06 -11.11
C ALA A 184 -18.90 6.09 -11.92
N ARG A 185 -19.16 5.92 -13.22
CA ARG A 185 -18.42 5.02 -14.10
C ARG A 185 -16.96 5.43 -14.31
N LEU A 186 -16.65 6.71 -14.31
CA LEU A 186 -15.26 7.17 -14.32
C LEU A 186 -14.53 6.73 -13.07
N LEU A 187 -15.13 6.95 -11.92
CA LEU A 187 -14.55 6.52 -10.63
C LEU A 187 -14.52 5.01 -10.51
N GLU A 188 -15.56 4.32 -10.92
CA GLU A 188 -15.57 2.88 -11.00
C GLU A 188 -14.39 2.39 -11.81
N THR A 189 -14.20 2.95 -13.01
CA THR A 189 -13.09 2.54 -13.87
C THR A 189 -11.75 2.82 -13.22
N LEU A 190 -11.59 3.98 -12.58
CA LEU A 190 -10.37 4.34 -11.87
C LEU A 190 -10.15 3.45 -10.65
N HIS A 191 -11.17 3.29 -9.82
CA HIS A 191 -11.10 2.48 -8.61
C HIS A 191 -10.92 1.01 -8.94
N TYR A 192 -11.71 0.47 -9.87
CA TYR A 192 -11.64 -0.91 -10.31
C TYR A 192 -10.30 -1.24 -10.95
N ARG A 193 -9.81 -0.44 -11.90
CA ARG A 193 -8.54 -0.71 -12.57
C ARG A 193 -7.34 -0.58 -11.68
N TYR A 194 -7.33 0.38 -10.75
CA TYR A 194 -6.13 0.69 -9.98
C TYR A 194 -6.10 0.08 -8.58
N LYS A 195 -7.25 -0.32 -8.04
CA LYS A 195 -7.33 -0.91 -6.70
C LYS A 195 -7.99 -2.28 -6.66
N LEU A 196 -9.15 -2.40 -7.27
CA LEU A 196 -9.97 -3.59 -7.14
C LEU A 196 -9.72 -4.63 -8.22
N TYR A 197 -9.38 -4.22 -9.42
CA TYR A 197 -9.07 -5.20 -10.46
C TYR A 197 -7.93 -6.14 -10.05
N PRO A 198 -6.83 -5.66 -9.45
CA PRO A 198 -5.84 -6.55 -8.86
C PRO A 198 -6.37 -7.37 -7.70
N LEU A 199 -7.37 -6.90 -6.96
CA LEU A 199 -8.02 -7.64 -5.87
C LEU A 199 -9.04 -8.66 -6.41
N SER A 200 -9.88 -8.27 -7.37
CA SER A 200 -10.95 -9.10 -7.92
C SER A 200 -10.48 -10.18 -8.89
N GLY A 201 -9.47 -9.90 -9.70
CA GLY A 201 -8.96 -10.83 -10.72
C GLY A 201 -8.34 -12.11 -10.17
N GLN A 202 -8.14 -12.18 -8.87
CA GLN A 202 -7.56 -13.34 -8.17
C GLN A 202 -8.53 -13.97 -7.18
N ALA A 203 -9.72 -13.44 -7.04
CA ALA A 203 -10.76 -13.96 -6.16
C ALA A 203 -11.44 -15.24 -6.72
N ASN A 204 -10.70 -16.08 -7.41
CA ASN A 204 -11.18 -17.38 -7.91
C ASN A 204 -11.48 -18.39 -6.79
N GLY A 205 -11.95 -17.93 -5.64
CA GLY A 205 -12.40 -18.77 -4.52
C GLY A 205 -11.34 -19.60 -3.81
N ARG A 206 -10.07 -19.46 -4.16
CA ARG A 206 -8.99 -20.32 -3.61
C ARG A 206 -7.76 -19.58 -3.11
N GLY A 207 -7.66 -18.31 -3.30
CA GLY A 207 -6.48 -17.54 -2.86
C GLY A 207 -6.84 -16.09 -2.73
N LEU A 208 -6.37 -15.51 -1.66
CA LEU A 208 -6.45 -14.08 -1.51
C LEU A 208 -5.61 -13.41 -2.58
N PRO A 209 -6.12 -12.36 -3.18
CA PRO A 209 -5.45 -11.70 -4.27
C PRO A 209 -4.04 -11.25 -3.87
N LEU A 210 -3.08 -11.50 -4.73
CA LEU A 210 -1.78 -10.84 -4.65
C LEU A 210 -2.01 -9.35 -4.82
N ARG A 211 -1.73 -8.60 -3.78
CA ARG A 211 -2.12 -7.20 -3.70
C ARG A 211 -1.28 -6.31 -4.59
N PRO A 212 -1.86 -5.21 -5.08
CA PRO A 212 -1.07 -4.14 -5.71
C PRO A 212 0.06 -3.61 -4.83
N ILE A 213 -0.13 -3.63 -3.50
CA ILE A 213 0.90 -3.33 -2.50
C ILE A 213 2.18 -4.16 -2.71
N GLN A 214 2.07 -5.43 -3.07
CA GLN A 214 3.25 -6.27 -3.30
C GLN A 214 4.10 -5.79 -4.48
N ARG A 215 3.47 -5.32 -5.56
CA ARG A 215 4.21 -4.72 -6.67
C ARG A 215 4.95 -3.45 -6.25
N GLY A 216 4.31 -2.61 -5.43
CA GLY A 216 4.93 -1.40 -4.90
C GLY A 216 6.11 -1.65 -3.96
N LEU A 217 6.33 -2.88 -3.50
CA LEU A 217 7.41 -3.28 -2.61
C LEU A 217 8.46 -4.18 -3.30
N PHE A 218 8.42 -4.36 -4.61
CA PHE A 218 9.36 -5.25 -5.29
C PHE A 218 10.82 -4.84 -5.09
N TYR A 219 11.11 -3.54 -5.10
CA TYR A 219 12.45 -3.07 -4.83
C TYR A 219 12.90 -3.45 -3.41
N ASP A 220 12.09 -3.16 -2.40
CA ASP A 220 12.38 -3.46 -1.00
C ASP A 220 12.55 -4.97 -0.79
N GLN A 221 11.70 -5.77 -1.41
CA GLN A 221 11.77 -7.23 -1.36
C GLN A 221 13.05 -7.75 -1.99
N GLN A 222 13.43 -7.22 -3.12
CA GLN A 222 14.66 -7.62 -3.81
C GLN A 222 15.90 -7.19 -3.01
N LEU A 223 15.87 -5.97 -2.44
CA LEU A 223 16.92 -5.47 -1.55
C LEU A 223 17.10 -6.39 -0.34
N HIS A 224 16.01 -6.69 0.39
CA HIS A 224 16.06 -7.56 1.56
C HIS A 224 16.46 -9.00 1.20
N ALA A 225 16.04 -9.52 0.04
CA ALA A 225 16.48 -10.84 -0.41
C ALA A 225 18.02 -10.90 -0.49
N TYR A 226 18.66 -9.88 -1.03
CA TYR A 226 20.11 -9.82 -1.17
C TYR A 226 20.82 -9.49 0.17
N GLN A 227 20.25 -8.65 0.99
CA GLN A 227 20.80 -8.32 2.30
C GLN A 227 20.72 -9.48 3.30
N ASN A 228 19.59 -10.23 3.30
CA ASN A 228 19.33 -11.32 4.25
C ASN A 228 19.94 -12.66 3.83
N MET A 229 20.80 -12.68 2.84
CA MET A 229 21.32 -13.88 2.18
C MET A 229 21.93 -14.90 3.14
N VAL A 230 22.76 -14.45 4.06
CA VAL A 230 23.37 -15.33 5.08
C VAL A 230 22.32 -15.84 6.06
N ASP A 231 21.39 -14.98 6.46
CA ASP A 231 20.35 -15.33 7.43
C ASP A 231 19.40 -16.42 6.92
N PHE A 232 19.17 -16.47 5.60
CA PHE A 232 18.41 -17.55 4.98
C PHE A 232 19.01 -18.93 5.27
N PHE A 233 20.30 -19.04 5.50
CA PHE A 233 21.02 -20.28 5.74
C PHE A 233 21.39 -20.46 7.22
N ALA A 234 21.56 -19.38 7.96
CA ALA A 234 22.00 -19.38 9.35
C ALA A 234 20.83 -19.53 10.35
N LEU A 235 19.68 -18.88 10.06
CA LEU A 235 18.54 -18.88 10.97
C LEU A 235 17.60 -20.06 10.74
N PRO A 236 17.02 -20.63 11.82
CA PRO A 236 15.99 -21.65 11.71
C PRO A 236 14.71 -21.11 11.07
N ASP A 237 13.98 -21.97 10.39
CA ASP A 237 12.60 -21.66 10.02
C ASP A 237 11.62 -22.00 11.15
N ILE A 238 10.34 -21.69 10.96
CA ILE A 238 9.30 -21.89 11.97
C ILE A 238 8.88 -23.35 12.18
N SER A 239 9.43 -24.35 11.47
CA SER A 239 9.03 -25.76 11.59
C SER A 239 9.10 -26.30 13.02
N PRO A 240 10.16 -26.02 13.81
CA PRO A 240 10.25 -26.50 15.18
C PRO A 240 9.22 -25.87 16.12
N LEU A 241 8.63 -24.76 15.73
CA LEU A 241 7.59 -24.07 16.50
C LEU A 241 6.20 -24.69 16.31
N ARG A 242 6.04 -25.63 15.38
CA ARG A 242 4.73 -26.24 15.12
C ARG A 242 4.19 -26.95 16.36
N ARG A 243 2.99 -26.52 16.81
CA ARG A 243 2.31 -26.99 18.04
C ARG A 243 3.14 -26.81 19.32
N PHE A 244 4.17 -25.99 19.30
CA PHE A 244 5.06 -25.80 20.44
C PHE A 244 4.34 -25.23 21.67
N PHE A 245 3.31 -24.41 21.46
CA PHE A 245 2.44 -23.88 22.51
C PHE A 245 1.04 -24.51 22.52
N GLN A 246 0.96 -25.80 22.17
CA GLN A 246 -0.33 -26.49 22.13
C GLN A 246 -1.06 -26.39 23.46
N GLY A 247 -2.33 -25.92 23.40
CA GLY A 247 -3.21 -25.80 24.57
C GLY A 247 -3.02 -24.52 25.38
N GLU A 248 -2.06 -23.67 25.03
CA GLU A 248 -1.89 -22.34 25.66
C GLU A 248 -2.89 -21.31 25.09
N THR A 249 -3.11 -20.24 25.82
CA THR A 249 -3.77 -19.03 25.31
C THR A 249 -2.73 -18.10 24.70
N ALA A 250 -3.02 -17.49 23.55
CA ALA A 250 -2.21 -16.43 22.99
C ALA A 250 -2.92 -15.06 23.11
N ILE A 251 -2.15 -14.02 23.43
CA ILE A 251 -2.60 -12.64 23.33
C ILE A 251 -1.91 -12.01 22.12
N LEU A 252 -2.68 -11.65 21.10
CA LEU A 252 -2.21 -11.03 19.88
C LEU A 252 -2.31 -9.53 20.01
N VAL A 253 -1.18 -8.83 19.99
CA VAL A 253 -1.11 -7.40 20.30
C VAL A 253 -0.77 -6.62 19.05
N ALA A 254 -1.67 -5.75 18.61
CA ALA A 254 -1.43 -4.74 17.59
C ALA A 254 -1.24 -3.35 18.20
N ALA A 255 -0.84 -2.39 17.37
CA ALA A 255 -0.54 -1.02 17.81
C ALA A 255 -1.79 -0.12 17.84
N GLY A 256 -2.94 -0.63 18.27
CA GLY A 256 -4.16 0.17 18.42
C GLY A 256 -4.03 1.29 19.45
N PRO A 257 -4.83 2.34 19.37
CA PRO A 257 -4.75 3.50 20.25
C PRO A 257 -5.08 3.17 21.71
N ASP A 258 -5.83 2.11 21.97
CA ASP A 258 -6.24 1.59 23.29
C ASP A 258 -5.14 0.78 24.00
N LEU A 259 -4.01 0.52 23.35
CA LEU A 259 -2.92 -0.27 23.92
C LEU A 259 -2.45 0.20 25.31
N PRO A 260 -2.32 1.50 25.60
CA PRO A 260 -1.92 1.97 26.93
C PRO A 260 -2.89 1.58 28.04
N GLU A 261 -4.20 1.53 27.75
CA GLU A 261 -5.27 1.20 28.71
C GLU A 261 -5.17 -0.26 29.19
N HIS A 262 -4.58 -1.13 28.37
CA HIS A 262 -4.45 -2.54 28.64
C HIS A 262 -3.05 -2.97 29.16
N ALA A 263 -2.17 -2.02 29.49
CA ALA A 263 -0.80 -2.34 29.92
C ALA A 263 -0.76 -3.20 31.19
N GLU A 264 -1.64 -2.95 32.17
CA GLU A 264 -1.73 -3.73 33.40
C GLU A 264 -2.24 -5.14 33.14
N PHE A 265 -3.27 -5.27 32.30
CA PHE A 265 -3.76 -6.57 31.85
C PHE A 265 -2.63 -7.40 31.21
N LEU A 266 -1.87 -6.81 30.31
CA LEU A 266 -0.74 -7.51 29.67
C LEU A 266 0.33 -7.98 30.66
N ARG A 267 0.67 -7.12 31.65
CA ARG A 267 1.63 -7.52 32.70
C ARG A 267 1.11 -8.70 33.53
N ALA A 268 -0.17 -8.65 33.91
CA ALA A 268 -0.80 -9.73 34.68
C ALA A 268 -0.93 -11.04 33.87
N MET A 269 -1.10 -10.94 32.56
CA MET A 269 -1.27 -12.09 31.67
C MET A 269 0.08 -12.67 31.18
N ARG A 270 1.18 -11.97 31.31
CA ARG A 270 2.49 -12.43 30.81
C ARG A 270 2.91 -13.82 31.35
N PRO A 271 2.69 -14.17 32.61
CA PRO A 271 2.99 -15.53 33.11
C PRO A 271 1.92 -16.59 32.72
N LYS A 272 0.79 -16.19 32.15
CA LYS A 272 -0.36 -17.05 31.89
C LYS A 272 -0.62 -17.33 30.42
N ALA A 273 -0.19 -16.43 29.52
CA ALA A 273 -0.45 -16.51 28.09
C ALA A 273 0.77 -16.14 27.26
N VAL A 274 0.85 -16.67 26.04
CA VAL A 274 1.88 -16.28 25.07
C VAL A 274 1.54 -14.94 24.48
N ILE A 275 2.30 -13.90 24.78
CA ILE A 275 2.11 -12.55 24.20
C ILE A 275 2.86 -12.50 22.87
N ILE A 276 2.12 -12.33 21.78
CA ILE A 276 2.62 -12.21 20.42
C ILE A 276 2.30 -10.80 19.92
N ALA A 277 3.30 -9.97 19.77
CA ALA A 277 3.13 -8.60 19.30
C ALA A 277 3.49 -8.46 17.81
N VAL A 278 2.79 -7.59 17.09
CA VAL A 278 3.25 -7.16 15.76
C VAL A 278 4.44 -6.20 15.93
N ASN A 279 5.29 -6.13 14.90
CA ASN A 279 6.49 -5.27 14.90
C ASN A 279 6.20 -3.81 15.33
N ASN A 280 5.11 -3.24 14.82
CA ASN A 280 4.72 -1.86 15.12
C ASN A 280 4.25 -1.63 16.58
N ALA A 281 3.87 -2.69 17.30
CA ALA A 281 3.47 -2.62 18.70
C ALA A 281 4.67 -2.74 19.68
N LEU A 282 5.85 -3.15 19.22
CA LEU A 282 6.98 -3.45 20.11
C LEU A 282 7.45 -2.23 20.89
N LYS A 283 7.76 -1.11 20.23
CA LYS A 283 8.20 0.12 20.90
C LYS A 283 7.16 0.66 21.89
N PRO A 284 5.87 0.79 21.53
CA PRO A 284 4.82 1.14 22.48
C PRO A 284 4.77 0.23 23.71
N LEU A 285 4.84 -1.10 23.51
CA LEU A 285 4.82 -2.06 24.62
C LEU A 285 6.01 -1.88 25.55
N LEU A 286 7.22 -1.75 25.01
CA LEU A 286 8.43 -1.53 25.81
C LEU A 286 8.37 -0.22 26.60
N ALA A 287 7.82 0.85 25.99
CA ALA A 287 7.61 2.14 26.68
C ALA A 287 6.59 2.03 27.84
N LEU A 288 5.64 1.10 27.73
CA LEU A 288 4.67 0.79 28.80
C LEU A 288 5.21 -0.23 29.83
N GLY A 289 6.48 -0.62 29.72
CA GLY A 289 7.07 -1.64 30.60
C GLY A 289 6.55 -3.07 30.35
N VAL A 290 5.94 -3.32 29.20
CA VAL A 290 5.44 -4.63 28.80
C VAL A 290 6.39 -5.29 27.79
N ARG A 291 6.85 -6.49 28.08
CA ARG A 291 7.74 -7.26 27.22
C ARG A 291 6.96 -8.43 26.60
N PRO A 292 6.73 -8.43 25.27
CA PRO A 292 6.11 -9.57 24.60
C PRO A 292 7.08 -10.79 24.60
N HIS A 293 6.57 -11.98 24.39
CA HIS A 293 7.39 -13.18 24.21
C HIS A 293 7.87 -13.36 22.77
N ILE A 294 7.01 -13.03 21.83
CA ILE A 294 7.27 -13.16 20.40
C ILE A 294 6.88 -11.84 19.70
N VAL A 295 7.70 -11.42 18.76
CA VAL A 295 7.38 -10.34 17.83
C VAL A 295 7.27 -10.91 16.42
N VAL A 296 6.21 -10.53 15.71
CA VAL A 296 5.98 -10.95 14.32
C VAL A 296 6.21 -9.78 13.38
N ALA A 297 6.98 -10.01 12.31
CA ALA A 297 7.18 -9.07 11.23
C ALA A 297 6.93 -9.75 9.88
N ASN A 298 6.10 -9.13 9.04
CA ASN A 298 5.86 -9.59 7.68
C ASN A 298 5.87 -8.45 6.66
N ASP A 299 6.03 -7.22 7.13
CA ASP A 299 6.12 -6.06 6.24
C ASP A 299 7.51 -6.05 5.59
N THR A 300 7.52 -6.18 4.27
CA THR A 300 8.74 -6.24 3.47
C THR A 300 9.27 -4.86 3.08
N SER A 301 8.63 -3.78 3.51
CA SER A 301 9.10 -2.41 3.32
C SER A 301 10.38 -2.14 4.11
N VAL A 302 11.30 -1.37 3.55
CA VAL A 302 12.49 -0.86 4.27
C VAL A 302 12.11 -0.03 5.50
N ALA A 303 10.89 0.52 5.54
CA ALA A 303 10.39 1.24 6.70
C ALA A 303 10.25 0.36 7.96
N THR A 304 10.21 -0.96 7.81
CA THR A 304 10.13 -1.91 8.94
C THR A 304 11.32 -1.78 9.88
N ALA A 305 12.50 -1.42 9.37
CA ALA A 305 13.69 -1.13 10.19
C ALA A 305 13.42 -0.11 11.30
N LYS A 306 12.52 0.86 11.08
CA LYS A 306 12.09 1.84 12.09
C LYS A 306 11.44 1.21 13.32
N SER A 307 10.93 -0.03 13.21
CA SER A 307 10.35 -0.77 14.34
C SER A 307 11.41 -1.14 15.39
N TRP A 308 12.67 -1.30 14.97
CA TRP A 308 13.78 -1.70 15.82
C TRP A 308 14.78 -0.59 16.10
N GLU A 309 14.80 0.45 15.29
CA GLU A 309 15.75 1.55 15.38
C GLU A 309 15.81 2.14 16.80
N GLY A 310 17.02 2.21 17.35
CA GLY A 310 17.27 2.73 18.71
C GLY A 310 16.88 1.78 19.85
N LEU A 311 16.45 0.54 19.56
CA LEU A 311 16.21 -0.44 20.61
C LEU A 311 17.51 -1.11 21.05
N PRO A 312 17.65 -1.41 22.36
CA PRO A 312 18.74 -2.23 22.87
C PRO A 312 18.55 -3.69 22.43
N ARG A 313 19.57 -4.51 22.67
CA ARG A 313 19.44 -5.95 22.49
C ARG A 313 18.37 -6.54 23.41
N LEU A 314 17.52 -7.38 22.84
CA LEU A 314 16.36 -8.01 23.48
C LEU A 314 16.55 -9.55 23.45
N ASP A 315 17.24 -10.08 24.49
CA ASP A 315 17.59 -11.51 24.54
C ASP A 315 16.41 -12.41 24.93
N ASP A 316 15.39 -11.85 25.57
CA ASP A 316 14.20 -12.55 26.06
C ASP A 316 12.99 -12.47 25.09
N ILE A 317 13.15 -11.81 23.95
CA ILE A 317 12.10 -11.66 22.94
C ILE A 317 12.53 -12.40 21.67
N THR A 318 11.65 -13.26 21.17
CA THR A 318 11.88 -14.00 19.92
C THR A 318 11.28 -13.26 18.74
N LEU A 319 12.05 -13.05 17.69
CA LEU A 319 11.54 -12.57 16.41
C LEU A 319 11.04 -13.73 15.55
N VAL A 320 9.85 -13.63 15.00
CA VAL A 320 9.35 -14.48 13.90
C VAL A 320 9.08 -13.61 12.71
N SER A 321 9.93 -13.69 11.69
CA SER A 321 9.93 -12.74 10.58
C SER A 321 9.71 -13.40 9.23
N HIS A 322 9.03 -12.67 8.35
CA HIS A 322 9.08 -12.99 6.93
C HIS A 322 10.52 -12.84 6.43
N CYS A 323 10.95 -13.76 5.59
CA CYS A 323 12.35 -13.80 5.12
C CYS A 323 12.78 -12.54 4.35
N LEU A 324 11.84 -11.75 3.83
CA LEU A 324 12.08 -10.51 3.10
C LEU A 324 11.85 -9.24 3.95
N ALA A 325 11.62 -9.34 5.25
CA ALA A 325 11.54 -8.18 6.12
C ALA A 325 12.93 -7.80 6.66
N ASP A 326 13.03 -6.61 7.24
CA ASP A 326 14.19 -6.28 8.07
C ASP A 326 14.20 -7.17 9.31
N LEU A 327 15.31 -7.82 9.60
CA LEU A 327 15.44 -8.86 10.62
C LEU A 327 15.88 -8.32 12.00
N GLY A 328 16.15 -7.03 12.13
CA GLY A 328 16.60 -6.45 13.41
C GLY A 328 17.75 -7.23 14.05
N ARG A 329 18.78 -7.62 13.29
CA ARG A 329 19.84 -8.57 13.68
C ARG A 329 20.56 -8.20 14.97
N GLU A 330 20.72 -6.91 15.21
CA GLU A 330 21.41 -6.41 16.41
C GLU A 330 20.49 -6.39 17.64
N VAL A 331 19.17 -6.44 17.40
CA VAL A 331 18.16 -6.33 18.46
C VAL A 331 17.75 -7.69 19.01
N PHE A 332 17.56 -8.68 18.15
CA PHE A 332 17.02 -9.98 18.56
C PHE A 332 18.11 -11.06 18.61
N ALA A 333 18.26 -11.72 19.77
CA ALA A 333 19.16 -12.85 19.92
C ALA A 333 18.60 -14.15 19.30
N THR A 334 17.28 -14.28 19.25
CA THR A 334 16.57 -15.45 18.72
C THR A 334 15.62 -15.02 17.63
N ALA A 335 15.77 -15.60 16.45
CA ALA A 335 14.91 -15.35 15.31
C ALA A 335 14.57 -16.63 14.54
N PHE A 336 13.35 -16.69 14.00
CA PHE A 336 12.86 -17.72 13.10
C PHE A 336 12.31 -17.10 11.84
N LEU A 337 12.56 -17.73 10.69
CA LEU A 337 12.12 -17.22 9.40
C LEU A 337 10.94 -18.04 8.85
N PHE A 338 10.01 -17.36 8.19
CA PHE A 338 8.95 -17.97 7.41
C PHE A 338 8.84 -17.34 6.03
N GLY A 339 8.09 -17.97 5.15
CA GLY A 339 7.88 -17.52 3.78
C GLY A 339 9.01 -17.95 2.83
N SER A 340 8.68 -18.04 1.55
CA SER A 340 9.61 -18.38 0.50
C SER A 340 9.56 -17.31 -0.59
N TYR A 341 10.74 -16.89 -1.03
CA TYR A 341 10.93 -15.97 -2.13
C TYR A 341 12.09 -16.48 -2.96
N GLN A 342 11.91 -16.55 -4.28
CA GLN A 342 12.90 -17.15 -5.15
C GLN A 342 13.43 -18.48 -4.60
N PRO A 343 12.57 -19.53 -4.54
CA PRO A 343 12.93 -20.80 -3.89
C PRO A 343 14.12 -21.49 -4.58
N GLU A 344 14.42 -21.12 -5.82
CA GLU A 344 15.63 -21.53 -6.55
C GLU A 344 16.91 -20.97 -5.92
N LEU A 345 16.83 -19.81 -5.25
CA LEU A 345 17.94 -19.21 -4.51
C LEU A 345 18.03 -19.75 -3.07
N PHE A 346 16.91 -19.72 -2.37
CA PHE A 346 16.88 -19.84 -0.92
C PHE A 346 16.25 -21.14 -0.42
N GLY A 347 15.69 -21.96 -1.31
CA GLY A 347 14.92 -23.15 -0.98
C GLY A 347 13.54 -22.80 -0.40
N GLN A 348 12.69 -23.81 -0.29
CA GLN A 348 11.35 -23.64 0.28
C GLN A 348 11.42 -23.57 1.80
N ARG A 349 10.54 -22.74 2.38
CA ARG A 349 10.30 -22.62 3.83
C ARG A 349 8.82 -22.72 4.13
N PRO A 350 8.46 -23.12 5.37
CA PRO A 350 7.08 -23.01 5.81
C PRO A 350 6.60 -21.57 5.70
N SER A 351 5.38 -21.40 5.23
CA SER A 351 4.74 -20.10 5.10
C SER A 351 3.65 -19.92 6.14
N LEU A 352 3.50 -18.70 6.62
CA LEU A 352 2.31 -18.24 7.31
C LEU A 352 1.40 -17.51 6.31
N ARG A 353 0.11 -17.48 6.61
CA ARG A 353 -0.81 -16.69 5.80
C ARG A 353 -0.58 -15.21 6.03
N LEU A 354 -0.50 -14.45 4.95
CA LEU A 354 -0.26 -13.02 4.93
C LEU A 354 -1.50 -12.33 4.35
N HIS A 355 -2.09 -11.41 5.08
CA HIS A 355 -3.22 -10.64 4.55
C HIS A 355 -3.35 -9.26 5.20
N GLY A 356 -3.12 -8.21 4.43
CA GLY A 356 -3.44 -6.80 4.70
C GLY A 356 -2.91 -6.16 5.96
N SER A 357 -2.60 -6.94 6.97
CA SER A 357 -2.09 -6.43 8.25
C SER A 357 -1.24 -7.50 8.93
N VAL A 358 -0.21 -7.09 9.66
CA VAL A 358 0.69 -8.01 10.38
C VAL A 358 -0.04 -8.85 11.43
N ILE A 359 -1.16 -8.34 11.97
CA ILE A 359 -1.94 -9.06 12.99
C ILE A 359 -2.56 -10.35 12.43
N THR A 360 -2.92 -10.39 11.15
CA THR A 360 -3.42 -11.61 10.50
C THR A 360 -2.34 -12.68 10.43
N THR A 361 -1.08 -12.26 10.22
CA THR A 361 0.09 -13.16 10.28
C THR A 361 0.37 -13.63 11.70
N ALA A 362 0.21 -12.75 12.70
CA ALA A 362 0.33 -13.15 14.12
C ALA A 362 -0.70 -14.22 14.50
N PHE A 363 -1.92 -14.12 13.98
CA PHE A 363 -2.93 -15.17 14.15
C PHE A 363 -2.55 -16.48 13.43
N SER A 364 -2.05 -16.39 12.20
CA SER A 364 -1.55 -17.55 11.48
C SER A 364 -0.38 -18.24 12.23
N LEU A 365 0.50 -17.44 12.86
CA LEU A 365 1.53 -17.97 13.76
C LEU A 365 0.93 -18.63 14.99
N ALA A 366 -0.03 -18.01 15.66
CA ALA A 366 -0.69 -18.57 16.84
C ALA A 366 -1.31 -19.96 16.52
N ARG A 367 -1.94 -20.11 15.37
CA ARG A 367 -2.42 -21.41 14.87
C ARG A 367 -1.28 -22.40 14.64
N HIS A 368 -0.19 -21.95 14.01
CA HIS A 368 0.99 -22.80 13.80
C HIS A 368 1.57 -23.28 15.14
N LEU A 369 1.58 -22.44 16.16
CA LEU A 369 2.00 -22.76 17.52
C LEU A 369 1.03 -23.70 18.25
N GLY A 370 -0.19 -23.90 17.74
CA GLY A 370 -1.19 -24.80 18.30
C GLY A 370 -1.91 -24.25 19.53
N VAL A 371 -2.05 -22.94 19.65
CA VAL A 371 -2.78 -22.33 20.78
C VAL A 371 -4.25 -22.72 20.77
N ALA A 372 -4.86 -22.80 21.94
CA ALA A 372 -6.25 -23.19 22.11
C ALA A 372 -7.23 -22.01 21.98
N ARG A 373 -6.79 -20.79 22.28
CA ARG A 373 -7.60 -19.56 22.27
C ARG A 373 -6.73 -18.36 21.94
N CYS A 374 -7.30 -17.35 21.29
CA CYS A 374 -6.65 -16.07 21.07
C CYS A 374 -7.42 -14.91 21.72
N ILE A 375 -6.69 -13.95 22.28
CA ILE A 375 -7.21 -12.68 22.76
C ILE A 375 -6.59 -11.60 21.87
N LEU A 376 -7.44 -10.75 21.27
CA LEU A 376 -7.04 -9.67 20.37
C LEU A 376 -7.00 -8.36 21.14
N LEU A 377 -5.87 -7.67 21.13
CA LEU A 377 -5.65 -6.41 21.83
C LEU A 377 -5.05 -5.39 20.88
N GLY A 378 -5.59 -4.17 20.86
CA GLY A 378 -5.17 -3.13 19.93
C GLY A 378 -5.57 -3.42 18.48
N VAL A 379 -6.48 -4.35 18.25
CA VAL A 379 -6.90 -4.83 16.93
C VAL A 379 -8.23 -4.17 16.56
N GLN A 380 -8.20 -2.88 16.26
CA GLN A 380 -9.40 -2.15 15.84
C GLN A 380 -9.59 -2.18 14.32
N LEU A 381 -8.52 -2.06 13.55
CA LEU A 381 -8.50 -1.88 12.09
C LEU A 381 -9.40 -0.74 11.61
N SER A 382 -9.68 0.21 12.48
CA SER A 382 -10.55 1.35 12.26
C SER A 382 -10.17 2.52 13.15
N SER A 383 -10.77 3.69 12.87
CA SER A 383 -10.63 4.91 13.66
C SER A 383 -11.99 5.52 13.97
N ALA A 384 -12.07 6.35 14.98
CA ALA A 384 -13.18 7.27 15.20
C ALA A 384 -13.04 8.53 14.32
N ASP A 385 -11.81 8.85 13.88
CA ASP A 385 -11.53 10.00 13.03
C ASP A 385 -11.70 9.62 11.55
N PRO A 386 -12.53 10.34 10.78
CA PRO A 386 -12.73 10.07 9.35
C PRO A 386 -11.50 10.38 8.48
N TRP A 387 -10.49 11.07 9.01
CA TRP A 387 -9.35 11.52 8.25
C TRP A 387 -8.08 10.71 8.44
N GLN A 388 -7.97 10.02 9.56
CA GLN A 388 -6.75 9.31 9.90
C GLN A 388 -7.02 8.06 10.72
N LEU A 389 -6.22 7.04 10.48
CA LEU A 389 -6.10 5.92 11.39
C LEU A 389 -5.32 6.36 12.62
N THR A 390 -5.82 6.01 13.79
CA THR A 390 -5.15 6.27 15.06
C THR A 390 -4.34 5.05 15.48
N TYR A 391 -3.12 5.31 15.96
CA TYR A 391 -2.21 4.29 16.45
C TYR A 391 -1.70 4.66 17.83
N SER A 392 -1.23 3.68 18.56
CA SER A 392 -0.58 3.89 19.85
C SER A 392 0.65 4.79 19.69
N LYS A 393 0.85 5.70 20.65
CA LYS A 393 2.00 6.60 20.69
C LYS A 393 3.31 5.78 20.72
N GLY A 394 4.28 6.20 19.94
CA GLY A 394 5.58 5.50 19.83
C GLY A 394 5.61 4.39 18.77
N SER A 395 4.49 4.05 18.15
CA SER A 395 4.50 3.23 16.93
C SER A 395 5.06 4.03 15.75
N ILE A 396 5.52 3.34 14.70
CA ILE A 396 6.04 4.01 13.49
C ILE A 396 4.99 4.90 12.80
N HIS A 397 3.70 4.65 13.07
CA HIS A 397 2.56 5.42 12.56
C HIS A 397 1.90 6.30 13.64
N GLY A 398 2.37 6.24 14.87
CA GLY A 398 1.77 6.94 16.02
C GLY A 398 2.20 8.39 16.20
N SER A 399 2.96 8.95 15.26
CA SER A 399 3.24 10.39 15.23
C SER A 399 1.97 11.14 14.84
N ALA A 400 1.71 12.28 15.48
CA ALA A 400 0.63 13.16 15.04
C ALA A 400 0.78 13.47 13.54
N PRO A 401 -0.29 13.33 12.76
CA PRO A 401 -0.22 13.57 11.34
C PRO A 401 0.19 15.02 11.10
N LYS A 402 1.28 15.22 10.37
CA LYS A 402 1.56 16.54 9.81
C LYS A 402 0.50 16.82 8.75
N PRO A 403 -0.14 17.99 8.77
CA PRO A 403 -1.04 18.35 7.68
C PRO A 403 -0.28 18.17 6.36
N PRO A 404 -0.89 17.59 5.34
CA PRO A 404 -0.22 17.35 4.08
C PRO A 404 0.25 18.68 3.48
N GLN A 405 1.56 18.82 3.29
CA GLN A 405 2.13 20.04 2.69
C GLN A 405 1.71 20.19 1.23
N LYS A 406 1.38 19.07 0.58
CA LYS A 406 0.87 19.03 -0.80
C LYS A 406 -0.31 18.05 -0.88
N PRO A 407 -1.44 18.43 -1.50
CA PRO A 407 -2.60 17.55 -1.66
C PRO A 407 -2.28 16.22 -2.34
N LEU A 408 -1.32 16.23 -3.27
CA LEU A 408 -0.93 15.08 -4.08
C LEU A 408 -0.01 14.07 -3.36
N THR A 409 0.52 14.40 -2.20
CA THR A 409 1.47 13.57 -1.45
C THR A 409 0.88 13.07 -0.14
N HIS A 410 -0.36 12.66 -0.15
CA HIS A 410 -1.08 12.35 1.09
C HIS A 410 -0.53 11.14 1.81
N ALA A 411 -0.02 11.36 3.00
CA ALA A 411 0.22 10.32 3.99
C ALA A 411 -1.07 9.81 4.65
N HIS A 412 -2.18 10.54 4.50
CA HIS A 412 -3.46 10.25 5.16
C HIS A 412 -4.57 10.15 4.13
N PRO A 413 -4.94 8.93 3.71
CA PRO A 413 -6.11 8.71 2.89
C PRO A 413 -7.38 9.11 3.66
N GLN A 414 -8.38 9.62 2.97
CA GLN A 414 -9.71 9.72 3.54
C GLN A 414 -10.22 8.33 3.88
N LEU A 415 -10.76 8.16 5.07
CA LEU A 415 -11.24 6.87 5.54
C LEU A 415 -12.69 6.62 5.14
N VAL A 416 -13.00 5.36 5.00
CA VAL A 416 -14.30 4.84 4.58
C VAL A 416 -15.18 4.60 5.81
N PRO A 417 -16.41 5.11 5.90
CA PRO A 417 -17.30 4.80 7.00
C PRO A 417 -17.84 3.37 6.90
N VAL A 418 -17.77 2.66 8.01
CA VAL A 418 -18.27 1.30 8.17
C VAL A 418 -18.97 1.17 9.51
N LYS A 419 -20.09 0.46 9.56
CA LYS A 419 -20.67 0.02 10.84
C LYS A 419 -20.05 -1.32 11.21
N ASN A 420 -19.53 -1.42 12.43
CA ASN A 420 -19.04 -2.70 12.94
C ASN A 420 -20.20 -3.58 13.47
N ALA A 421 -19.87 -4.79 13.94
CA ALA A 421 -20.87 -5.73 14.46
C ALA A 421 -21.66 -5.20 15.68
N GLN A 422 -21.14 -4.21 16.41
CA GLN A 422 -21.82 -3.53 17.51
C GLN A 422 -22.69 -2.34 17.05
N GLY A 423 -22.79 -2.10 15.73
CA GLY A 423 -23.52 -0.96 15.17
C GLY A 423 -22.80 0.38 15.27
N LEU A 424 -21.57 0.43 15.77
CA LEU A 424 -20.79 1.65 15.90
C LEU A 424 -20.27 2.11 14.54
N LEU A 425 -20.43 3.39 14.24
CA LEU A 425 -19.84 4.00 13.05
C LEU A 425 -18.33 4.16 13.25
N ARG A 426 -17.58 3.54 12.37
CA ARG A 426 -16.11 3.59 12.34
C ARG A 426 -15.64 4.02 10.97
N TYR A 427 -14.36 4.38 10.88
CA TYR A 427 -13.72 4.77 9.63
C TYR A 427 -12.47 3.94 9.40
N THR A 428 -12.28 3.44 8.17
CA THR A 428 -11.18 2.53 7.86
C THR A 428 -10.65 2.74 6.45
N THR A 429 -9.57 2.07 6.10
CA THR A 429 -9.10 1.95 4.71
C THR A 429 -9.68 0.69 4.08
N LEU A 430 -9.83 0.68 2.73
CA LEU A 430 -10.21 -0.54 2.01
C LEU A 430 -9.28 -1.72 2.32
N ASN A 431 -8.00 -1.44 2.51
CA ASN A 431 -7.02 -2.46 2.87
C ASN A 431 -7.29 -3.09 4.25
N PHE A 432 -7.67 -2.26 5.24
CA PHE A 432 -8.00 -2.78 6.57
C PHE A 432 -9.38 -3.41 6.63
N LEU A 433 -10.31 -2.91 5.83
CA LEU A 433 -11.61 -3.55 5.69
C LEU A 433 -11.46 -4.96 5.11
N ASP A 434 -10.79 -5.09 3.98
CA ASP A 434 -10.45 -6.37 3.37
C ASP A 434 -9.68 -7.29 4.35
N ALA A 435 -8.71 -6.73 5.09
CA ALA A 435 -8.00 -7.48 6.12
C ALA A 435 -8.92 -7.97 7.25
N SER A 436 -9.89 -7.15 7.68
CA SER A 436 -10.83 -7.52 8.74
C SER A 436 -11.76 -8.64 8.33
N LEU A 437 -12.31 -8.58 7.11
CA LEU A 437 -13.18 -9.61 6.55
C LEU A 437 -12.46 -10.95 6.41
N TRP A 438 -11.27 -10.89 5.84
CA TRP A 438 -10.43 -12.08 5.71
C TRP A 438 -10.07 -12.66 7.07
N PHE A 439 -9.76 -11.81 8.04
CA PHE A 439 -9.37 -12.25 9.37
C PHE A 439 -10.54 -12.96 10.08
N LEU A 440 -11.74 -12.42 10.00
CA LEU A 440 -12.95 -13.05 10.52
C LEU A 440 -13.19 -14.44 9.89
N GLU A 441 -13.05 -14.53 8.56
CA GLU A 441 -13.21 -15.80 7.86
C GLU A 441 -12.13 -16.81 8.24
N GLU A 442 -10.89 -16.36 8.42
CA GLU A 442 -9.80 -17.23 8.87
C GLU A 442 -10.01 -17.72 10.30
N ILE A 443 -10.51 -16.87 11.20
CA ILE A 443 -10.86 -17.26 12.57
C ILE A 443 -12.00 -18.28 12.52
N ARG A 444 -13.08 -17.98 11.82
CA ARG A 444 -14.24 -18.86 11.69
C ARG A 444 -13.84 -20.25 11.14
N SER A 445 -13.06 -20.29 10.07
CA SER A 445 -12.64 -21.54 9.42
C SER A 445 -11.63 -22.33 10.26
N SER A 446 -10.88 -21.65 11.13
CA SER A 446 -9.88 -22.31 11.99
C SER A 446 -10.48 -23.03 13.18
N GLY A 447 -11.64 -22.62 13.64
CA GLY A 447 -12.26 -23.09 14.88
C GLY A 447 -11.53 -22.66 16.16
N VAL A 448 -10.53 -21.78 16.09
CA VAL A 448 -9.86 -21.21 17.27
C VAL A 448 -10.70 -20.07 17.83
N PRO A 449 -11.26 -20.18 19.03
CA PRO A 449 -12.06 -19.13 19.62
C PRO A 449 -11.22 -17.88 19.87
N CYS A 450 -11.78 -16.73 19.52
CA CYS A 450 -11.13 -15.43 19.70
C CYS A 450 -12.02 -14.51 20.53
N VAL A 451 -11.37 -13.65 21.29
CA VAL A 451 -12.00 -12.56 22.04
C VAL A 451 -11.30 -11.26 21.69
N ASN A 452 -12.04 -10.20 21.47
CA ASN A 452 -11.48 -8.85 21.27
C ASN A 452 -11.78 -7.99 22.49
N LEU A 453 -10.76 -7.27 22.98
CA LEU A 453 -10.89 -6.42 24.17
C LEU A 453 -11.60 -5.09 23.90
N THR A 454 -11.86 -4.74 22.64
CA THR A 454 -12.52 -3.49 22.26
C THR A 454 -13.77 -3.73 21.42
N ASP A 455 -14.84 -3.02 21.72
CA ASP A 455 -16.07 -2.98 20.94
C ASP A 455 -15.93 -2.14 19.66
N ALA A 456 -14.90 -1.32 19.58
CA ALA A 456 -14.62 -0.43 18.44
C ALA A 456 -13.94 -1.14 17.25
N SER A 457 -13.77 -2.45 17.33
CA SER A 457 -13.08 -3.24 16.30
C SER A 457 -13.97 -3.56 15.10
N LEU A 458 -13.37 -3.67 13.92
CA LEU A 458 -13.97 -4.33 12.76
C LEU A 458 -13.82 -5.86 12.83
N VAL A 459 -12.97 -6.36 13.72
CA VAL A 459 -12.77 -7.81 13.93
C VAL A 459 -13.65 -8.25 15.10
N LEU A 460 -14.96 -8.18 14.89
CA LEU A 460 -16.02 -8.67 15.76
C LEU A 460 -17.08 -9.37 14.90
N GLY A 461 -17.62 -10.48 15.39
CA GLY A 461 -18.62 -11.28 14.66
C GLY A 461 -18.49 -12.77 14.93
N PRO A 462 -18.95 -13.63 14.02
CA PRO A 462 -18.92 -15.07 14.23
C PRO A 462 -17.50 -15.60 14.54
N GLY A 463 -17.30 -16.12 15.73
CA GLY A 463 -16.01 -16.65 16.21
C GLY A 463 -15.14 -15.61 16.94
N VAL A 464 -15.56 -14.34 17.01
CA VAL A 464 -14.87 -13.29 17.77
C VAL A 464 -15.87 -12.52 18.63
N GLU A 465 -15.81 -12.72 19.92
CA GLU A 465 -16.68 -12.05 20.90
C GLU A 465 -15.99 -10.81 21.46
N PHE A 466 -16.78 -9.83 21.87
CA PHE A 466 -16.29 -8.72 22.67
C PHE A 466 -16.31 -9.11 24.15
N ASP A 467 -15.16 -9.03 24.80
CA ASP A 467 -15.03 -9.21 26.25
C ASP A 467 -13.86 -8.33 26.73
N PRO A 468 -14.13 -7.27 27.50
CA PRO A 468 -13.09 -6.36 27.94
C PRO A 468 -12.16 -6.91 29.02
N ALA A 469 -12.53 -8.02 29.67
CA ALA A 469 -11.80 -8.58 30.80
C ALA A 469 -11.80 -10.14 30.80
N PRO A 470 -11.29 -10.79 29.74
CA PRO A 470 -11.35 -12.24 29.64
C PRO A 470 -10.48 -12.94 30.68
N GLU A 471 -11.03 -13.96 31.28
CA GLU A 471 -10.27 -14.83 32.19
C GLU A 471 -9.28 -15.70 31.45
N VAL A 472 -8.07 -15.82 31.99
CA VAL A 472 -6.99 -16.69 31.47
C VAL A 472 -6.42 -17.54 32.59
N ALA A 473 -6.56 -18.83 32.46
CA ALA A 473 -5.96 -19.81 33.38
C ALA A 473 -4.50 -20.07 32.99
N ALA A 474 -3.60 -20.10 33.97
CA ALA A 474 -2.23 -20.52 33.76
C ALA A 474 -2.12 -22.04 33.58
N THR A 475 -1.40 -22.49 32.56
CA THR A 475 -1.17 -23.94 32.33
C THR A 475 0.00 -24.50 33.13
N GLY A 476 0.85 -23.66 33.71
CA GLY A 476 2.09 -24.00 34.41
C GLY A 476 3.23 -24.51 33.47
N ARG A 477 3.02 -24.53 32.16
CA ARG A 477 4.01 -25.03 31.17
C ARG A 477 4.70 -23.94 30.40
N LEU A 478 4.10 -22.76 30.34
CA LEU A 478 4.49 -21.65 29.47
C LEU A 478 5.98 -21.26 29.68
N GLU A 479 6.38 -21.00 30.91
CA GLU A 479 7.75 -20.53 31.20
C GLU A 479 8.81 -21.56 30.75
N ARG A 480 8.57 -22.86 31.01
CA ARG A 480 9.47 -23.90 30.55
C ARG A 480 9.60 -23.94 29.05
N ARG A 481 8.50 -23.79 28.31
CA ARG A 481 8.50 -23.76 26.84
C ARG A 481 9.24 -22.52 26.30
N LEU A 482 9.02 -21.36 26.88
CA LEU A 482 9.72 -20.13 26.50
C LEU A 482 11.24 -20.28 26.60
N ARG A 483 11.74 -20.90 27.70
CA ARG A 483 13.18 -21.16 27.87
C ARG A 483 13.75 -22.14 26.83
N GLN A 484 12.93 -22.95 26.20
CA GLN A 484 13.37 -23.90 25.18
C GLN A 484 13.45 -23.30 23.78
N ILE A 485 12.76 -22.19 23.49
CA ILE A 485 12.74 -21.58 22.14
C ILE A 485 14.16 -21.32 21.60
N PRO A 486 15.11 -20.73 22.35
CA PRO A 486 16.45 -20.44 21.82
C PRO A 486 17.27 -21.70 21.50
N LEU A 487 16.82 -22.87 21.94
CA LEU A 487 17.48 -24.15 21.67
C LEU A 487 16.98 -24.86 20.40
N LEU A 488 15.87 -24.38 19.84
CA LEU A 488 15.27 -24.98 18.65
C LEU A 488 16.13 -24.70 17.41
N ARG A 489 16.31 -25.73 16.58
CA ARG A 489 17.12 -25.66 15.36
C ARG A 489 16.40 -26.34 14.21
N THR A 490 16.78 -25.99 13.00
CA THR A 490 16.41 -26.71 11.76
C THR A 490 17.65 -27.32 11.12
N ALA A 491 17.46 -28.32 10.27
CA ALA A 491 18.56 -28.92 9.54
C ALA A 491 19.29 -27.89 8.67
N PRO A 492 20.63 -27.91 8.63
CA PRO A 492 21.41 -27.02 7.78
C PRO A 492 21.04 -27.15 6.30
N ARG A 493 20.98 -26.03 5.61
CA ARG A 493 20.65 -25.99 4.17
C ARG A 493 21.90 -25.94 3.32
N PRO A 494 21.92 -26.61 2.15
CA PRO A 494 23.05 -26.54 1.22
C PRO A 494 23.09 -25.18 0.50
N VAL A 495 24.27 -24.57 0.40
CA VAL A 495 24.44 -23.22 -0.19
C VAL A 495 24.82 -23.24 -1.67
N LEU A 496 25.31 -24.36 -2.20
CA LEU A 496 25.92 -24.42 -3.54
C LEU A 496 24.94 -24.01 -4.65
N ALA A 497 23.70 -24.50 -4.60
CA ALA A 497 22.67 -24.16 -5.59
C ALA A 497 22.34 -22.66 -5.54
N ALA A 498 22.25 -22.09 -4.33
CA ALA A 498 22.03 -20.67 -4.14
C ALA A 498 23.16 -19.82 -4.73
N LEU A 499 24.40 -20.15 -4.44
CA LEU A 499 25.57 -19.45 -5.00
C LEU A 499 25.57 -19.45 -6.53
N LYS A 500 25.19 -20.58 -7.16
CA LYS A 500 25.05 -20.64 -8.63
C LYS A 500 23.96 -19.70 -9.15
N ALA A 501 22.80 -19.71 -8.53
CA ALA A 501 21.68 -18.85 -8.92
C ALA A 501 21.98 -17.36 -8.68
N MET A 502 22.68 -17.04 -7.59
CA MET A 502 23.13 -15.67 -7.28
C MET A 502 24.12 -15.13 -8.33
N ARG A 503 25.05 -15.97 -8.82
CA ARG A 503 25.96 -15.58 -9.91
C ARG A 503 25.17 -15.21 -11.16
N ALA A 504 24.19 -16.01 -11.55
CA ALA A 504 23.34 -15.73 -12.70
C ALA A 504 22.54 -14.41 -12.53
N GLN A 505 22.03 -14.14 -11.33
CA GLN A 505 21.34 -12.86 -11.06
C GLN A 505 22.29 -11.66 -11.07
N ARG A 506 23.49 -11.81 -10.53
CA ARG A 506 24.52 -10.76 -10.60
C ARG A 506 24.90 -10.44 -12.07
N GLU A 507 25.05 -11.47 -12.90
CA GLU A 507 25.32 -11.31 -14.35
C GLU A 507 24.15 -10.59 -15.05
N PHE A 508 22.91 -10.92 -14.69
CA PHE A 508 21.73 -10.23 -15.19
C PHE A 508 21.77 -8.73 -14.85
N TRP A 509 21.99 -8.37 -13.58
CA TRP A 509 22.05 -6.96 -13.17
C TRP A 509 23.24 -6.22 -13.79
N ALA A 510 24.38 -6.85 -13.91
CA ALA A 510 25.52 -6.29 -14.60
C ALA A 510 25.21 -6.01 -16.09
N SER A 511 24.47 -6.90 -16.76
CA SER A 511 24.03 -6.70 -18.14
C SER A 511 23.04 -5.55 -18.30
N VAL A 512 22.13 -5.38 -17.34
CA VAL A 512 21.18 -4.25 -17.29
C VAL A 512 21.93 -2.93 -17.15
N ALA A 513 22.84 -2.84 -16.18
CA ALA A 513 23.68 -1.66 -15.98
C ALA A 513 24.50 -1.31 -17.23
N GLN A 514 25.11 -2.32 -17.86
CA GLN A 514 25.88 -2.11 -19.09
C GLN A 514 25.02 -1.63 -20.27
N ALA A 515 23.78 -2.13 -20.39
CA ALA A 515 22.87 -1.67 -21.43
C ALA A 515 22.51 -0.19 -21.25
N CYS A 516 22.23 0.24 -20.02
CA CYS A 516 21.95 1.65 -19.70
C CYS A 516 23.19 2.54 -19.94
N ALA A 517 24.38 2.11 -19.51
CA ALA A 517 25.61 2.85 -19.72
C ALA A 517 25.93 3.06 -21.21
N ARG A 518 25.71 2.03 -22.06
CA ARG A 518 25.88 2.17 -23.52
C ARG A 518 24.89 3.18 -24.11
N LEU A 519 23.63 3.13 -23.65
CA LEU A 519 22.62 4.08 -24.10
C LEU A 519 22.95 5.51 -23.64
N GLY A 520 23.47 5.69 -22.43
CA GLY A 520 23.90 6.98 -21.91
C GLY A 520 24.99 7.65 -22.73
N ALA A 521 25.86 6.85 -23.38
CA ALA A 521 26.91 7.35 -24.28
C ALA A 521 26.37 7.77 -25.65
N GLU A 522 25.15 7.38 -26.03
CA GLU A 522 24.54 7.70 -27.33
C GLU A 522 23.98 9.14 -27.30
N GLN A 523 24.49 10.00 -28.19
CA GLN A 523 24.08 11.41 -28.31
C GLN A 523 23.35 11.73 -29.62
N GLY A 524 23.20 10.73 -30.49
CA GLY A 524 22.62 10.92 -31.81
C GLY A 524 21.11 10.66 -31.90
N PRO A 525 20.55 10.75 -33.11
CA PRO A 525 19.12 10.49 -33.36
C PRO A 525 18.71 9.05 -33.05
N ALA A 526 19.67 8.13 -32.90
CA ALA A 526 19.43 6.75 -32.53
C ALA A 526 19.06 6.56 -31.05
N PHE A 527 19.29 7.56 -30.19
CA PHE A 527 19.00 7.48 -28.76
C PHE A 527 17.54 7.16 -28.47
N LEU A 528 16.61 7.95 -29.01
CA LEU A 528 15.19 7.84 -28.69
C LEU A 528 14.60 6.45 -29.00
N PRO A 529 14.78 5.90 -30.23
CA PRO A 529 14.25 4.55 -30.51
C PRO A 529 14.93 3.46 -29.68
N GLN A 530 16.23 3.57 -29.39
CA GLN A 530 16.94 2.59 -28.54
C GLN A 530 16.48 2.68 -27.08
N ALA A 531 16.27 3.89 -26.56
CA ALA A 531 15.79 4.11 -25.20
C ALA A 531 14.37 3.57 -25.00
N LEU A 532 13.47 3.76 -25.95
CA LEU A 532 12.12 3.20 -25.92
C LEU A 532 12.13 1.66 -26.00
N ALA A 533 12.94 1.09 -26.88
CA ALA A 533 13.08 -0.36 -26.98
C ALA A 533 13.65 -0.98 -25.68
N LEU A 534 14.57 -0.27 -25.03
CA LEU A 534 15.13 -0.72 -23.75
C LEU A 534 14.11 -0.60 -22.61
N LEU A 535 13.32 0.48 -22.59
CA LEU A 535 12.21 0.63 -21.65
C LEU A 535 11.20 -0.51 -21.76
N GLU A 536 10.80 -0.88 -22.99
CA GLU A 536 9.89 -2.00 -23.22
C GLU A 536 10.46 -3.33 -22.69
N ARG A 537 11.73 -3.60 -22.92
CA ARG A 537 12.42 -4.79 -22.36
C ARG A 537 12.42 -4.78 -20.84
N PHE A 538 12.60 -3.62 -20.22
CA PHE A 538 12.58 -3.49 -18.76
C PHE A 538 11.17 -3.66 -18.17
N ASP A 539 10.15 -3.25 -18.90
CA ASP A 539 8.76 -3.52 -18.53
C ASP A 539 8.46 -5.03 -18.53
N GLN A 540 8.89 -5.74 -19.57
CA GLN A 540 8.72 -7.19 -19.69
C GLN A 540 9.49 -7.97 -18.61
N SER A 541 10.62 -7.46 -18.13
CA SER A 541 11.49 -8.10 -17.13
C SER A 541 11.26 -7.61 -15.68
N ASN A 542 10.20 -6.84 -15.41
CA ASN A 542 9.90 -6.22 -14.12
C ASN A 542 10.94 -5.20 -13.60
N VAL A 543 11.97 -4.86 -14.37
CA VAL A 543 12.98 -3.84 -13.97
C VAL A 543 12.32 -2.48 -13.74
N SER A 544 11.36 -2.11 -14.57
CA SER A 544 10.61 -0.84 -14.43
C SER A 544 9.87 -0.74 -13.09
N TYR A 545 9.33 -1.84 -12.57
CA TYR A 545 8.67 -1.84 -11.25
C TYR A 545 9.65 -1.62 -10.10
N LEU A 546 10.88 -2.10 -10.25
CA LEU A 546 11.92 -1.92 -9.24
C LEU A 546 12.41 -0.48 -9.19
N VAL A 547 12.68 0.13 -10.34
CA VAL A 547 13.18 1.51 -10.40
C VAL A 547 12.17 2.52 -9.86
N GLN A 548 10.87 2.27 -10.02
CA GLN A 548 9.81 3.14 -9.50
C GLN A 548 9.84 3.33 -7.97
N ARG A 549 10.55 2.49 -7.26
CA ARG A 549 10.69 2.50 -5.80
C ARG A 549 12.13 2.69 -5.32
N PHE A 550 13.03 2.87 -6.28
CA PHE A 550 14.44 3.08 -6.00
C PHE A 550 14.70 4.53 -5.63
N GLU A 551 15.23 4.75 -4.43
CA GLU A 551 15.55 6.09 -3.91
C GLU A 551 14.41 7.12 -4.14
N ASP A 552 14.79 8.31 -4.63
CA ASP A 552 13.86 9.41 -4.89
C ASP A 552 13.40 9.47 -6.36
N PHE A 553 13.24 8.33 -7.03
CA PHE A 553 12.79 8.31 -8.41
C PHE A 553 11.42 8.99 -8.55
N ASP A 554 11.38 10.09 -9.32
CA ASP A 554 10.14 10.83 -9.57
C ASP A 554 9.35 10.24 -10.73
N ASN A 555 8.49 9.28 -10.39
CA ASN A 555 7.58 8.64 -11.34
C ASN A 555 6.75 9.63 -12.15
N ARG A 556 6.30 10.72 -11.53
CA ARG A 556 5.41 11.70 -12.19
C ARG A 556 6.15 12.46 -13.27
N SER A 557 7.33 12.98 -12.94
CA SER A 557 8.16 13.69 -13.90
C SER A 557 8.56 12.78 -15.06
N PHE A 558 8.88 11.52 -14.78
CA PHE A 558 9.20 10.54 -15.81
C PHE A 558 8.00 10.29 -16.75
N TYR A 559 6.85 9.87 -16.22
CA TYR A 559 5.68 9.57 -17.05
C TYR A 559 5.19 10.79 -17.82
N ARG A 560 5.22 11.96 -17.20
CA ARG A 560 4.88 13.21 -17.84
C ARG A 560 5.80 13.50 -19.02
N SER A 561 7.10 13.38 -18.86
CA SER A 561 8.08 13.66 -19.90
C SER A 561 7.97 12.69 -21.07
N VAL A 562 7.79 11.41 -20.80
CA VAL A 562 7.85 10.36 -21.83
C VAL A 562 6.51 10.18 -22.57
N PHE A 563 5.39 10.27 -21.86
CA PHE A 563 4.08 9.92 -22.43
C PHE A 563 3.16 11.08 -22.72
N PHE A 564 3.34 12.24 -22.06
CA PHE A 564 2.46 13.39 -22.23
C PHE A 564 3.05 14.54 -23.06
N PHE A 565 4.36 14.60 -23.23
CA PHE A 565 4.96 15.58 -24.15
C PHE A 565 5.12 14.99 -25.56
N THR A 566 4.85 15.81 -26.55
CA THR A 566 5.10 15.49 -27.97
C THR A 566 6.49 15.91 -28.44
N ASP A 567 7.19 16.71 -27.61
CA ASP A 567 8.53 17.20 -27.89
C ASP A 567 9.58 16.10 -27.61
N ASP A 568 10.32 15.72 -28.64
CA ASP A 568 11.32 14.68 -28.56
C ASP A 568 12.48 15.02 -27.62
N ALA A 569 12.82 16.30 -27.44
CA ALA A 569 13.88 16.69 -26.51
C ALA A 569 13.48 16.38 -25.06
N ARG A 570 12.27 16.74 -24.65
CA ARG A 570 11.76 16.42 -23.30
C ARG A 570 11.57 14.93 -23.08
N ARG A 571 11.18 14.20 -24.12
CA ARG A 571 11.09 12.73 -24.07
C ARG A 571 12.46 12.10 -23.89
N GLN A 572 13.46 12.60 -24.57
CA GLN A 572 14.85 12.15 -24.41
C GLN A 572 15.36 12.41 -22.99
N ASP A 573 15.10 13.61 -22.44
CA ASP A 573 15.49 13.94 -21.06
C ASP A 573 14.84 13.02 -20.04
N GLY A 574 13.53 12.76 -20.19
CA GLY A 574 12.81 11.83 -19.32
C GLY A 574 13.35 10.40 -19.41
N LEU A 575 13.72 9.94 -20.61
CA LEU A 575 14.29 8.61 -20.82
C LEU A 575 15.72 8.52 -20.27
N ARG A 576 16.56 9.56 -20.44
CA ARG A 576 17.89 9.63 -19.82
C ARG A 576 17.79 9.51 -18.30
N TYR A 577 16.93 10.35 -17.70
CA TYR A 577 16.66 10.31 -16.27
C TYR A 577 16.27 8.90 -15.78
N TYR A 578 15.35 8.23 -16.50
CA TYR A 578 14.93 6.86 -16.17
C TYR A 578 16.10 5.86 -16.26
N HIS A 579 16.83 5.87 -17.36
CA HIS A 579 17.92 4.91 -17.58
C HIS A 579 19.10 5.12 -16.62
N ASP A 580 19.36 6.35 -16.19
CA ASP A 580 20.35 6.63 -15.14
C ASP A 580 19.94 6.00 -13.79
N TYR A 581 18.66 6.06 -13.45
CA TYR A 581 18.15 5.40 -12.25
C TYR A 581 18.22 3.87 -12.37
N VAL A 582 17.86 3.31 -13.51
CA VAL A 582 17.99 1.85 -13.75
C VAL A 582 19.44 1.41 -13.65
N GLU A 583 20.38 2.17 -14.22
CA GLU A 583 21.82 1.85 -14.15
C GLU A 583 22.31 1.81 -12.70
N ARG A 584 22.02 2.85 -11.91
CA ARG A 584 22.43 2.93 -10.50
C ARG A 584 21.83 1.78 -9.67
N MET A 585 20.54 1.52 -9.83
CA MET A 585 19.87 0.42 -9.17
C MET A 585 20.49 -0.94 -9.51
N ALA A 586 20.73 -1.18 -10.78
CA ALA A 586 21.29 -2.44 -11.26
C ALA A 586 22.73 -2.67 -10.77
N ARG A 587 23.56 -1.62 -10.76
CA ARG A 587 24.90 -1.65 -10.15
C ARG A 587 24.83 -1.99 -8.65
N GLY A 588 23.95 -1.31 -7.91
CA GLY A 588 23.76 -1.56 -6.49
C GLY A 588 23.33 -3.00 -6.18
N PHE A 589 22.42 -3.57 -6.97
CA PHE A 589 22.04 -4.98 -6.82
C PHE A 589 23.18 -5.96 -7.17
N ALA A 590 23.97 -5.68 -8.21
CA ALA A 590 25.11 -6.50 -8.55
C ALA A 590 26.18 -6.51 -7.43
N GLU A 591 26.46 -5.35 -6.83
CA GLU A 591 27.38 -5.20 -5.70
C GLU A 591 26.86 -5.91 -4.43
N LEU A 592 25.57 -5.78 -4.12
CA LEU A 592 24.94 -6.48 -2.98
C LEU A 592 25.02 -8.00 -3.14
N LEU A 593 24.79 -8.51 -4.37
CA LEU A 593 24.92 -9.94 -4.67
C LEU A 593 26.37 -10.42 -4.51
N GLU A 594 27.34 -9.66 -4.98
CA GLU A 594 28.76 -10.01 -4.86
C GLU A 594 29.19 -10.05 -3.39
N ALA A 595 28.86 -9.00 -2.62
CA ALA A 595 29.14 -8.96 -1.19
C ALA A 595 28.39 -10.07 -0.42
N GLY A 596 27.14 -10.37 -0.82
CA GLY A 596 26.33 -11.43 -0.23
C GLY A 596 26.90 -12.82 -0.50
N MET A 597 27.37 -13.10 -1.73
CA MET A 597 28.01 -14.37 -2.08
C MET A 597 29.29 -14.58 -1.27
N ALA A 598 30.14 -13.57 -1.18
CA ALA A 598 31.37 -13.65 -0.40
C ALA A 598 31.09 -13.98 1.09
N ARG A 599 30.09 -13.32 1.69
CA ARG A 599 29.66 -13.62 3.07
C ARG A 599 29.10 -15.03 3.22
N LEU A 600 28.32 -15.49 2.24
CA LEU A 600 27.73 -16.84 2.26
C LEU A 600 28.78 -17.92 2.09
N GLU A 601 29.78 -17.72 1.23
CA GLU A 601 30.93 -18.64 1.08
C GLU A 601 31.75 -18.73 2.37
N ALA A 602 32.02 -17.58 3.02
CA ALA A 602 32.71 -17.54 4.30
C ALA A 602 31.89 -18.26 5.42
N PHE A 603 30.58 -18.06 5.47
CA PHE A 603 29.69 -18.76 6.38
C PHE A 603 29.71 -20.29 6.16
N ASP A 604 29.63 -20.75 4.90
CA ASP A 604 29.66 -22.19 4.58
C ASP A 604 31.00 -22.83 4.93
N ALA A 605 32.11 -22.13 4.67
CA ALA A 605 33.46 -22.56 5.03
C ALA A 605 33.61 -22.70 6.56
N ALA A 606 33.18 -21.70 7.33
CA ALA A 606 33.20 -21.74 8.79
C ALA A 606 32.37 -22.91 9.33
N ARG A 607 31.17 -23.13 8.77
CA ARG A 607 30.31 -24.25 9.14
C ARG A 607 30.93 -25.62 8.89
N ARG A 608 31.67 -25.78 7.76
CA ARG A 608 32.34 -27.04 7.43
C ARG A 608 33.56 -27.33 8.32
N THR A 609 34.21 -26.29 8.82
CA THR A 609 35.38 -26.40 9.71
C THR A 609 35.00 -26.50 11.20
N GLY A 610 33.70 -26.47 11.52
CA GLY A 610 33.22 -26.55 12.92
C GLY A 610 33.51 -25.29 13.77
N ARG A 611 33.84 -24.17 13.11
CA ARG A 611 34.09 -22.87 13.75
C ARG A 611 32.87 -21.99 13.79
#